data_fde938b2c9e777f90fd0b76bd3a0ecfc
#
_entry.id   fde938b2c9e777f90fd0b76bd3a0ecfc
#
_cell.length_a   1.000
_cell.length_b   1.000
_cell.length_c   1.000
_cell.angle_alpha   90.00
_cell.angle_beta   90.00
_cell.angle_gamma   90.00
#
_symmetry.space_group_name_H-M   'P 1'
#
loop_
_entity.id
_entity.type
_entity.pdbx_description
1 polymer ?
#
loop_
_entity_poly.entity_id
_entity_poly.type
_entity_poly.pdbx_seq_one_letter_code
_entity_poly.pdbx_strand_id
1 'polypeptide(L)'
;MIGSGWPGSGSFLLSLFLLGPGRLLGQVGPAAESERQDAFLVIADAYRVPGLEHRRFTHDAYWAAVGSALGEADASVRVSIAEVGRSVEGRSIRAVTIGRGPVPVLLWSQMHGDESTATMSLADILHWWAASPEDDRLRRELADRLTITMIPMLNPDGAERFVRHNALGVDVNRDARRLATPEARILKDVRDSLDPDFGFNLHDQGSNTAGSDGELVGIALLAPAADEERSWGPVRQRARRLSGVIAAALEEEIPGRIARYDDSFTPRAFGDNMQRWGTSTVLIESGALPEDPEKQELRRLNVLAILTALTSIADGSLESASTAPYDDLPMNVDVTNDLVLSGGRVVMGDGASYPLDVAIVYDDAVARTGPRYGEIGDLADARALETVDVSGLYLHPELDGGLLRRGGEVRLTVRRGADPESEVVRRIPAVVED
;
A
#
# COMPACT_ATOMS: atom_id res chain seq x y z
N MET A 1 41.91 -15.75 42.87
CA MET A 1 42.69 -15.77 41.64
C MET A 1 41.74 -15.99 40.49
N ILE A 2 41.79 -15.16 39.51
CA ILE A 2 41.04 -15.11 38.23
C ILE A 2 39.58 -14.65 38.35
N GLY A 3 39.43 -13.35 38.21
CA GLY A 3 38.15 -12.67 37.94
C GLY A 3 37.81 -12.74 36.46
N SER A 4 36.54 -12.94 36.13
CA SER A 4 35.97 -12.78 34.82
C SER A 4 35.01 -11.60 34.85
N GLY A 5 35.47 -10.45 34.30
CA GLY A 5 34.67 -9.29 34.09
C GLY A 5 33.77 -9.44 32.85
N TRP A 6 32.53 -9.08 32.97
CA TRP A 6 31.61 -8.86 31.85
C TRP A 6 31.77 -7.39 31.38
N PRO A 7 31.76 -7.12 30.07
CA PRO A 7 31.76 -5.76 29.55
C PRO A 7 30.34 -5.17 29.57
N GLY A 8 30.32 -3.92 29.93
CA GLY A 8 29.14 -3.13 30.21
C GLY A 8 28.26 -2.83 28.97
N SER A 9 27.02 -2.63 29.30
CA SER A 9 25.97 -2.02 28.47
C SER A 9 26.40 -0.67 27.92
N GLY A 10 26.62 -0.62 26.61
CA GLY A 10 26.83 0.64 25.91
C GLY A 10 25.48 1.35 25.73
N SER A 11 25.28 2.43 26.48
CA SER A 11 24.22 3.39 26.23
C SER A 11 24.55 4.13 24.94
N PHE A 12 23.77 3.89 23.89
CA PHE A 12 23.76 4.77 22.71
C PHE A 12 23.08 6.09 23.11
N LEU A 13 23.90 7.10 23.36
CA LEU A 13 23.45 8.50 23.45
C LEU A 13 23.10 8.98 22.04
N LEU A 14 21.81 9.11 21.77
CA LEU A 14 21.28 9.81 20.61
C LEU A 14 21.62 11.28 20.78
N SER A 15 22.62 11.77 20.06
CA SER A 15 22.98 13.20 20.02
C SER A 15 21.96 13.95 19.18
N LEU A 16 20.92 14.49 19.83
CA LEU A 16 19.96 15.40 19.22
C LEU A 16 20.66 16.73 18.96
N PHE A 17 20.85 17.11 17.72
CA PHE A 17 21.37 18.43 17.34
C PHE A 17 20.34 19.51 17.68
N LEU A 18 20.72 20.40 18.59
CA LEU A 18 19.99 21.62 18.94
C LEU A 18 20.06 22.62 17.79
N LEU A 19 18.99 22.77 17.04
CA LEU A 19 18.78 23.96 16.21
C LEU A 19 18.29 25.11 17.11
N GLY A 20 19.03 26.21 17.12
CA GLY A 20 18.77 27.39 17.93
C GLY A 20 17.44 28.11 17.59
N PRO A 21 16.91 28.96 18.49
CA PRO A 21 15.63 29.64 18.28
C PRO A 21 15.80 30.79 17.27
N GLY A 22 14.94 30.76 16.23
CA GLY A 22 14.68 31.91 15.38
C GLY A 22 15.21 31.80 13.95
N ARG A 23 14.55 30.97 13.12
CA ARG A 23 14.53 31.21 11.68
C ARG A 23 13.06 31.38 11.24
N LEU A 24 12.82 32.53 10.62
CA LEU A 24 11.67 32.83 9.79
C LEU A 24 11.40 31.69 8.80
N LEU A 25 10.12 31.44 8.48
CA LEU A 25 9.62 30.56 7.44
C LEU A 25 10.44 30.70 6.15
N GLY A 26 11.50 29.89 6.02
CA GLY A 26 12.37 29.81 4.86
C GLY A 26 12.51 28.34 4.48
N GLN A 27 12.48 28.08 3.19
CA GLN A 27 12.66 26.74 2.61
C GLN A 27 13.74 25.96 3.37
N VAL A 28 13.37 24.78 3.87
CA VAL A 28 14.32 23.82 4.45
C VAL A 28 15.26 23.42 3.32
N GLY A 29 16.57 23.55 3.52
CA GLY A 29 17.53 23.17 2.48
C GLY A 29 17.56 21.65 2.26
N PRO A 30 18.02 21.17 1.09
CA PRO A 30 18.01 19.75 0.74
C PRO A 30 18.63 18.82 1.80
N ALA A 31 19.73 19.22 2.44
CA ALA A 31 20.37 18.44 3.49
C ALA A 31 19.50 18.25 4.74
N ALA A 32 18.73 19.26 5.12
CA ALA A 32 17.83 19.17 6.28
C ALA A 32 16.54 18.41 5.94
N GLU A 33 16.18 18.31 4.68
CA GLU A 33 15.07 17.49 4.19
C GLU A 33 15.44 16.00 4.20
N SER A 34 16.64 15.65 3.71
CA SER A 34 17.18 14.29 3.78
C SER A 34 17.33 13.81 5.24
N GLU A 35 17.91 14.64 6.14
CA GLU A 35 17.99 14.29 7.57
C GLU A 35 16.61 14.04 8.20
N ARG A 36 15.57 14.72 7.72
CA ARG A 36 14.19 14.54 8.19
C ARG A 36 13.60 13.24 7.68
N GLN A 37 13.85 12.87 6.43
CA GLN A 37 13.40 11.61 5.83
C GLN A 37 14.05 10.42 6.53
N ASP A 38 15.37 10.48 6.79
CA ASP A 38 16.10 9.49 7.58
C ASP A 38 15.45 9.30 8.96
N ALA A 39 15.02 10.38 9.61
CA ALA A 39 14.34 10.30 10.89
C ALA A 39 12.97 9.59 10.80
N PHE A 40 12.23 9.76 9.70
CA PHE A 40 10.95 9.04 9.49
C PHE A 40 11.16 7.55 9.26
N LEU A 41 12.22 7.18 8.55
CA LEU A 41 12.59 5.79 8.35
C LEU A 41 13.05 5.13 9.67
N VAL A 42 13.79 5.86 10.49
CA VAL A 42 14.12 5.41 11.85
C VAL A 42 12.87 5.21 12.70
N ILE A 43 11.87 6.08 12.59
CA ILE A 43 10.58 5.90 13.26
C ILE A 43 9.90 4.62 12.78
N ALA A 44 9.82 4.40 11.45
CA ALA A 44 9.22 3.21 10.86
C ALA A 44 9.86 1.91 11.37
N ASP A 45 11.18 1.90 11.55
CA ASP A 45 11.92 0.73 12.00
C ASP A 45 11.82 0.54 13.53
N ALA A 46 11.97 1.63 14.31
CA ALA A 46 12.03 1.57 15.76
C ALA A 46 10.66 1.31 16.43
N TYR A 47 9.57 1.72 15.78
CA TYR A 47 8.21 1.62 16.31
C TYR A 47 7.33 0.62 15.54
N ARG A 48 7.94 -0.29 14.83
CA ARG A 48 7.23 -1.38 14.15
C ARG A 48 6.41 -2.19 15.15
N VAL A 49 5.12 -2.33 14.91
CA VAL A 49 4.22 -3.09 15.79
C VAL A 49 4.43 -4.57 15.54
N PRO A 50 4.80 -5.36 16.57
CA PRO A 50 4.94 -6.80 16.48
C PRO A 50 3.58 -7.48 16.25
N GLY A 51 3.62 -8.64 15.56
CA GLY A 51 2.41 -9.41 15.23
C GLY A 51 1.71 -8.98 13.94
N LEU A 52 2.29 -8.01 13.23
CA LEU A 52 1.85 -7.54 11.90
C LEU A 52 2.94 -7.75 10.84
N GLU A 53 3.69 -8.86 10.93
CA GLU A 53 4.73 -9.24 9.97
C GLU A 53 4.13 -9.82 8.67
N HIS A 54 2.89 -10.30 8.74
CA HIS A 54 2.13 -10.81 7.62
C HIS A 54 1.00 -9.86 7.27
N ARG A 55 0.77 -9.63 5.98
CA ARG A 55 -0.30 -8.76 5.49
C ARG A 55 -1.71 -9.34 5.70
N ARG A 56 -1.83 -10.62 6.03
CA ARG A 56 -3.09 -11.26 6.39
C ARG A 56 -3.24 -11.31 7.90
N PHE A 57 -4.12 -10.51 8.43
CA PHE A 57 -4.49 -10.51 9.84
C PHE A 57 -5.99 -10.25 9.98
N THR A 58 -6.56 -10.75 11.06
CA THR A 58 -7.97 -10.55 11.40
C THR A 58 -8.18 -9.20 12.08
N HIS A 59 -9.43 -8.73 12.14
CA HIS A 59 -9.81 -7.55 12.90
C HIS A 59 -9.32 -7.61 14.35
N ASP A 60 -9.55 -8.74 15.04
CA ASP A 60 -9.18 -8.89 16.44
C ASP A 60 -7.66 -8.95 16.64
N ALA A 61 -6.93 -9.62 15.73
CA ALA A 61 -5.46 -9.65 15.75
C ALA A 61 -4.86 -8.24 15.59
N TYR A 62 -5.36 -7.45 14.65
CA TYR A 62 -4.92 -6.07 14.47
C TYR A 62 -5.11 -5.23 15.74
N TRP A 63 -6.31 -5.23 16.30
CA TRP A 63 -6.59 -4.41 17.47
C TRP A 63 -5.91 -4.93 18.76
N ALA A 64 -5.61 -6.23 18.85
CA ALA A 64 -4.78 -6.79 19.91
C ALA A 64 -3.32 -6.32 19.79
N ALA A 65 -2.75 -6.34 18.57
CA ALA A 65 -1.39 -5.86 18.30
C ALA A 65 -1.26 -4.35 18.60
N VAL A 66 -2.19 -3.53 18.08
CA VAL A 66 -2.24 -2.09 18.38
C VAL A 66 -2.39 -1.84 19.89
N GLY A 67 -3.32 -2.53 20.56
CA GLY A 67 -3.53 -2.41 21.99
C GLY A 67 -2.27 -2.75 22.80
N SER A 68 -1.55 -3.79 22.43
CA SER A 68 -0.27 -4.16 23.04
C SER A 68 0.82 -3.10 22.80
N ALA A 69 0.92 -2.56 21.59
CA ALA A 69 1.90 -1.54 21.24
C ALA A 69 1.64 -0.19 21.92
N LEU A 70 0.38 0.18 22.09
CA LEU A 70 0.00 1.38 22.85
C LEU A 70 0.33 1.24 24.33
N GLY A 71 0.34 0.01 24.83
CA GLY A 71 0.89 -0.37 26.12
C GLY A 71 0.24 0.30 27.34
N GLU A 72 0.94 0.19 28.48
CA GLU A 72 0.60 0.84 29.73
C GLU A 72 1.01 2.32 29.78
N ALA A 73 1.67 2.85 28.71
CA ALA A 73 1.91 4.28 28.59
C ALA A 73 0.56 4.98 28.68
N ASP A 74 0.53 6.20 29.22
CA ASP A 74 -0.69 7.00 29.41
C ASP A 74 -1.28 7.39 28.03
N ALA A 75 -1.53 6.33 27.23
CA ALA A 75 -2.03 6.39 25.85
C ALA A 75 -3.37 7.13 25.79
N SER A 76 -4.17 7.07 26.89
CA SER A 76 -5.43 7.77 27.01
C SER A 76 -5.31 9.31 26.89
N VAL A 77 -4.15 9.86 27.21
CA VAL A 77 -3.88 11.30 27.09
C VAL A 77 -3.44 11.69 25.66
N ARG A 78 -2.83 10.76 24.91
CA ARG A 78 -2.21 11.04 23.60
C ARG A 78 -3.00 10.49 22.43
N VAL A 79 -3.76 9.42 22.63
CA VAL A 79 -4.48 8.67 21.60
C VAL A 79 -5.92 8.45 22.05
N SER A 80 -6.88 8.91 21.26
CA SER A 80 -8.32 8.66 21.50
C SER A 80 -8.80 7.62 20.51
N ILE A 81 -9.37 6.51 20.99
CA ILE A 81 -9.97 5.47 20.14
C ILE A 81 -11.47 5.42 20.42
N ALA A 82 -12.27 5.56 19.38
CA ALA A 82 -13.73 5.51 19.47
C ALA A 82 -14.31 4.55 18.43
N GLU A 83 -15.33 3.77 18.81
CA GLU A 83 -16.14 3.04 17.85
C GLU A 83 -17.04 4.05 17.12
N VAL A 84 -16.88 4.16 15.80
CA VAL A 84 -17.65 5.07 14.92
C VAL A 84 -18.79 4.36 14.22
N GLY A 85 -18.89 3.06 14.38
CA GLY A 85 -19.96 2.23 13.86
C GLY A 85 -19.56 0.75 13.75
N ARG A 86 -20.38 -0.01 13.06
CA ARG A 86 -20.17 -1.44 12.86
C ARG A 86 -20.36 -1.84 11.42
N SER A 87 -19.60 -2.85 10.99
CA SER A 87 -19.72 -3.50 9.68
C SER A 87 -21.03 -4.29 9.57
N VAL A 88 -21.26 -4.85 8.39
CA VAL A 88 -22.43 -5.72 8.13
C VAL A 88 -22.52 -6.90 9.11
N GLU A 89 -21.38 -7.51 9.46
CA GLU A 89 -21.32 -8.64 10.41
C GLU A 89 -21.14 -8.21 11.87
N GLY A 90 -21.25 -6.91 12.16
CA GLY A 90 -21.23 -6.36 13.51
C GLY A 90 -19.84 -6.13 14.10
N ARG A 91 -18.76 -6.26 13.35
CA ARG A 91 -17.39 -5.90 13.79
C ARG A 91 -17.29 -4.40 13.97
N SER A 92 -16.63 -3.96 15.06
CA SER A 92 -16.46 -2.54 15.34
C SER A 92 -15.56 -1.87 14.27
N ILE A 93 -16.01 -0.73 13.74
CA ILE A 93 -15.18 0.18 12.96
C ILE A 93 -14.77 1.29 13.91
N ARG A 94 -13.45 1.48 14.05
CA ARG A 94 -12.89 2.40 15.02
C ARG A 94 -12.15 3.55 14.34
N ALA A 95 -12.37 4.75 14.84
CA ALA A 95 -11.56 5.92 14.53
C ALA A 95 -10.57 6.17 15.67
N VAL A 96 -9.34 6.50 15.28
CA VAL A 96 -8.26 6.88 16.20
C VAL A 96 -7.94 8.33 15.95
N THR A 97 -7.98 9.17 16.99
CA THR A 97 -7.65 10.59 16.87
C THR A 97 -6.42 10.91 17.71
N ILE A 98 -5.46 11.61 17.10
CA ILE A 98 -4.23 12.11 17.71
C ILE A 98 -4.05 13.59 17.36
N GLY A 99 -3.33 14.32 18.22
CA GLY A 99 -3.15 15.76 18.06
C GLY A 99 -4.40 16.56 18.46
N ARG A 100 -4.29 17.90 18.38
CA ARG A 100 -5.33 18.86 18.77
C ARG A 100 -5.22 20.19 18.04
N GLY A 101 -4.44 20.20 16.98
CA GLY A 101 -4.22 21.42 16.18
C GLY A 101 -5.44 21.81 15.35
N PRO A 102 -5.42 23.01 14.77
CA PRO A 102 -6.56 23.56 14.04
C PRO A 102 -6.79 22.95 12.65
N VAL A 103 -5.84 22.20 12.10
CA VAL A 103 -5.97 21.63 10.75
C VAL A 103 -6.44 20.16 10.86
N PRO A 104 -7.69 19.84 10.48
CA PRO A 104 -8.21 18.49 10.51
C PRO A 104 -7.74 17.69 9.30
N VAL A 105 -7.24 16.48 9.58
CA VAL A 105 -6.73 15.51 8.58
C VAL A 105 -7.41 14.17 8.79
N LEU A 106 -7.91 13.56 7.72
CA LEU A 106 -8.55 12.24 7.76
C LEU A 106 -7.74 11.22 6.93
N LEU A 107 -7.36 10.11 7.56
CA LEU A 107 -6.74 8.97 6.88
C LEU A 107 -7.69 7.76 6.98
N TRP A 108 -7.85 7.02 5.89
CA TRP A 108 -8.58 5.76 5.92
C TRP A 108 -7.88 4.70 5.09
N SER A 109 -7.87 3.48 5.61
CA SER A 109 -7.24 2.33 5.00
C SER A 109 -8.16 1.13 5.03
N GLN A 110 -7.79 0.09 4.31
CA GLN A 110 -8.45 -1.21 4.25
C GLN A 110 -9.96 -1.11 4.02
N MET A 111 -10.36 -0.20 3.11
CA MET A 111 -11.73 -0.22 2.60
C MET A 111 -11.94 -1.40 1.64
N HIS A 112 -10.86 -1.90 1.03
CA HIS A 112 -10.80 -3.24 0.48
C HIS A 112 -10.09 -4.13 1.51
N GLY A 113 -10.69 -5.27 1.86
CA GLY A 113 -10.24 -6.05 2.99
C GLY A 113 -8.87 -6.73 2.80
N ASP A 114 -8.42 -6.91 1.56
CA ASP A 114 -7.13 -7.48 1.16
C ASP A 114 -6.01 -6.45 1.00
N GLU A 115 -6.28 -5.17 1.29
CA GLU A 115 -5.34 -4.06 1.14
C GLU A 115 -4.87 -3.54 2.51
N SER A 116 -3.93 -4.23 3.12
CA SER A 116 -3.57 -4.04 4.53
C SER A 116 -2.26 -3.28 4.79
N THR A 117 -1.50 -2.94 3.75
CA THR A 117 -0.14 -2.36 3.90
C THR A 117 -0.17 -1.08 4.73
N ALA A 118 -0.99 -0.11 4.35
CA ALA A 118 -1.10 1.13 5.10
C ALA A 118 -1.76 0.95 6.48
N THR A 119 -2.62 -0.05 6.66
CA THR A 119 -3.18 -0.41 7.98
C THR A 119 -2.07 -0.76 8.96
N MET A 120 -1.06 -1.53 8.53
CA MET A 120 0.14 -1.82 9.33
C MET A 120 0.95 -0.56 9.61
N SER A 121 1.13 0.31 8.62
CA SER A 121 1.88 1.57 8.77
C SER A 121 1.20 2.53 9.74
N LEU A 122 -0.13 2.60 9.73
CA LEU A 122 -0.89 3.40 10.70
C LEU A 122 -0.71 2.87 12.13
N ALA A 123 -0.59 1.54 12.33
CA ALA A 123 -0.26 0.98 13.63
C ALA A 123 1.13 1.43 14.12
N ASP A 124 2.14 1.46 13.24
CA ASP A 124 3.49 1.93 13.57
C ASP A 124 3.51 3.42 13.95
N ILE A 125 2.79 4.25 13.20
CA ILE A 125 2.63 5.67 13.51
C ILE A 125 1.95 5.86 14.87
N LEU A 126 0.93 5.08 15.18
CA LEU A 126 0.24 5.14 16.48
C LEU A 126 1.16 4.69 17.61
N HIS A 127 1.97 3.63 17.40
CA HIS A 127 2.95 3.18 18.37
C HIS A 127 3.99 4.27 18.66
N TRP A 128 4.58 4.86 17.60
CA TRP A 128 5.48 5.99 17.77
C TRP A 128 4.82 7.14 18.53
N TRP A 129 3.60 7.50 18.16
CA TRP A 129 2.90 8.60 18.80
C TRP A 129 2.68 8.39 20.31
N ALA A 130 2.34 7.18 20.69
CA ALA A 130 2.11 6.83 22.09
C ALA A 130 3.40 6.67 22.90
N ALA A 131 4.42 6.02 22.32
CA ALA A 131 5.62 5.58 23.03
C ALA A 131 6.82 6.54 22.90
N SER A 132 6.80 7.50 21.96
CA SER A 132 7.89 8.47 21.83
C SER A 132 8.03 9.34 23.10
N PRO A 133 9.26 9.83 23.41
CA PRO A 133 9.51 10.71 24.56
C PRO A 133 8.56 11.93 24.60
N GLU A 134 8.29 12.45 25.79
CA GLU A 134 7.41 13.63 25.93
C GLU A 134 7.94 14.87 25.21
N ASP A 135 9.25 14.99 25.11
CA ASP A 135 9.95 16.08 24.44
C ASP A 135 10.23 15.81 22.94
N ASP A 136 9.68 14.72 22.37
CA ASP A 136 9.76 14.47 20.93
C ASP A 136 9.23 15.69 20.15
N ARG A 137 10.12 16.32 19.42
CA ARG A 137 9.84 17.59 18.76
C ARG A 137 8.84 17.42 17.61
N LEU A 138 9.01 16.39 16.80
CA LEU A 138 8.15 16.14 15.65
C LEU A 138 6.71 15.86 16.09
N ARG A 139 6.54 14.95 17.05
CA ARG A 139 5.21 14.62 17.59
C ARG A 139 4.52 15.86 18.16
N ARG A 140 5.23 16.71 18.92
CA ARG A 140 4.66 17.94 19.47
C ARG A 140 4.25 18.92 18.37
N GLU A 141 5.11 19.12 17.36
CA GLU A 141 4.80 19.99 16.22
C GLU A 141 3.55 19.51 15.48
N LEU A 142 3.46 18.22 15.16
CA LEU A 142 2.26 17.64 14.57
C LEU A 142 1.03 17.78 15.48
N ALA A 143 1.18 17.50 16.78
CA ALA A 143 0.10 17.59 17.77
C ALA A 143 -0.48 19.00 17.91
N ASP A 144 0.35 20.03 17.84
CA ASP A 144 -0.07 21.42 17.99
C ASP A 144 -0.68 22.01 16.70
N ARG A 145 -0.33 21.45 15.54
CA ARG A 145 -0.77 21.94 14.22
C ARG A 145 -1.92 21.14 13.63
N LEU A 146 -1.97 19.84 13.88
CA LEU A 146 -2.92 18.94 13.24
C LEU A 146 -3.83 18.25 14.27
N THR A 147 -5.08 18.00 13.86
CA THR A 147 -5.94 16.99 14.45
C THR A 147 -6.08 15.87 13.43
N ILE A 148 -5.43 14.74 13.71
CA ILE A 148 -5.31 13.62 12.78
C ILE A 148 -6.28 12.52 13.21
N THR A 149 -7.27 12.22 12.39
CA THR A 149 -8.21 11.11 12.60
C THR A 149 -7.92 10.01 11.58
N MET A 150 -7.77 8.78 12.05
CA MET A 150 -7.47 7.61 11.25
C MET A 150 -8.58 6.57 11.39
N ILE A 151 -9.02 5.96 10.30
CA ILE A 151 -9.83 4.73 10.27
C ILE A 151 -8.96 3.64 9.65
N PRO A 152 -8.18 2.90 10.45
CA PRO A 152 -7.19 1.97 9.92
C PRO A 152 -7.80 0.78 9.18
N MET A 153 -8.98 0.33 9.56
CA MET A 153 -9.67 -0.82 8.97
C MET A 153 -11.15 -0.47 8.77
N LEU A 154 -11.48 0.04 7.59
CA LEU A 154 -12.85 0.47 7.27
C LEU A 154 -13.76 -0.73 6.94
N ASN A 155 -13.23 -1.79 6.33
CA ASN A 155 -13.96 -3.00 5.95
C ASN A 155 -13.43 -4.24 6.72
N PRO A 156 -13.76 -4.37 8.00
CA PRO A 156 -13.27 -5.48 8.82
C PRO A 156 -13.80 -6.85 8.38
N ASP A 157 -14.95 -6.91 7.73
CA ASP A 157 -15.51 -8.18 7.23
C ASP A 157 -14.74 -8.70 6.01
N GLY A 158 -14.32 -7.79 5.13
CA GLY A 158 -13.41 -8.11 4.02
C GLY A 158 -12.01 -8.49 4.52
N ALA A 159 -11.49 -7.76 5.52
CA ALA A 159 -10.19 -8.03 6.13
C ALA A 159 -10.14 -9.43 6.76
N GLU A 160 -11.19 -9.84 7.45
CA GLU A 160 -11.32 -11.17 8.06
C GLU A 160 -11.15 -12.31 7.05
N ARG A 161 -11.60 -12.09 5.81
CA ARG A 161 -11.53 -13.06 4.71
C ARG A 161 -10.37 -12.81 3.75
N PHE A 162 -9.69 -11.69 3.94
CA PHE A 162 -8.69 -11.16 3.03
C PHE A 162 -9.21 -11.08 1.59
N VAL A 163 -10.32 -10.35 1.41
CA VAL A 163 -10.97 -10.12 0.12
C VAL A 163 -11.35 -8.66 -0.04
N ARG A 164 -11.38 -8.21 -1.29
CA ARG A 164 -11.69 -6.83 -1.66
C ARG A 164 -13.04 -6.33 -1.12
N HIS A 165 -14.08 -7.10 -1.33
CA HIS A 165 -15.47 -6.71 -1.06
C HIS A 165 -15.83 -6.84 0.42
N ASN A 166 -16.87 -6.11 0.86
CA ASN A 166 -17.46 -6.31 2.18
C ASN A 166 -18.33 -7.59 2.25
N ALA A 167 -18.94 -7.87 3.39
CA ALA A 167 -19.76 -9.07 3.59
C ALA A 167 -20.98 -9.19 2.64
N LEU A 168 -21.43 -8.09 2.03
CA LEU A 168 -22.49 -8.09 1.03
C LEU A 168 -21.97 -8.31 -0.40
N GLY A 169 -20.68 -8.49 -0.61
CA GLY A 169 -20.07 -8.54 -1.93
C GLY A 169 -20.00 -7.17 -2.62
N VAL A 170 -20.12 -6.08 -1.88
CA VAL A 170 -20.06 -4.71 -2.40
C VAL A 170 -18.64 -4.17 -2.29
N ASP A 171 -18.13 -3.59 -3.38
CA ASP A 171 -16.93 -2.76 -3.36
C ASP A 171 -17.25 -1.43 -2.67
N VAL A 172 -16.73 -1.24 -1.46
CA VAL A 172 -16.98 -0.04 -0.65
C VAL A 172 -16.51 1.23 -1.37
N ASN A 173 -15.41 1.14 -2.17
CA ASN A 173 -14.92 2.25 -2.99
C ASN A 173 -15.73 2.45 -4.30
N ARG A 174 -16.89 1.85 -4.41
CA ARG A 174 -17.89 2.09 -5.46
C ARG A 174 -19.25 2.50 -4.88
N ASP A 175 -19.31 2.80 -3.58
CA ASP A 175 -20.53 3.13 -2.85
C ASP A 175 -20.60 4.57 -2.32
N ALA A 176 -19.60 5.42 -2.58
CA ALA A 176 -19.54 6.81 -2.10
C ALA A 176 -20.75 7.67 -2.51
N ARG A 177 -21.40 7.33 -3.63
CA ARG A 177 -22.56 8.06 -4.14
C ARG A 177 -23.88 7.58 -3.55
N ARG A 178 -24.03 6.28 -3.30
CA ARG A 178 -25.26 5.68 -2.83
C ARG A 178 -25.30 5.49 -1.32
N LEU A 179 -24.15 5.25 -0.70
CA LEU A 179 -24.00 5.01 0.74
C LEU A 179 -24.91 3.86 1.22
N ALA A 180 -24.96 2.77 0.44
CA ALA A 180 -25.80 1.63 0.73
C ALA A 180 -25.27 0.79 1.89
N THR A 181 -23.93 0.69 2.01
CA THR A 181 -23.25 -0.10 3.02
C THR A 181 -23.02 0.67 4.32
N PRO A 182 -22.94 0.01 5.47
CA PRO A 182 -22.61 0.69 6.73
C PRO A 182 -21.21 1.32 6.67
N GLU A 183 -20.22 0.65 6.08
CA GLU A 183 -18.85 1.13 5.94
C GLU A 183 -18.81 2.47 5.18
N ALA A 184 -19.52 2.56 4.05
CA ALA A 184 -19.60 3.77 3.24
C ALA A 184 -20.26 4.93 4.01
N ARG A 185 -21.35 4.65 4.75
CA ARG A 185 -22.02 5.66 5.61
C ARG A 185 -21.11 6.14 6.71
N ILE A 186 -20.43 5.24 7.41
CA ILE A 186 -19.52 5.58 8.51
C ILE A 186 -18.41 6.50 8.02
N LEU A 187 -17.75 6.17 6.89
CA LEU A 187 -16.69 7.02 6.35
C LEU A 187 -17.22 8.42 5.99
N LYS A 188 -18.43 8.47 5.38
CA LYS A 188 -19.06 9.75 5.04
C LYS A 188 -19.42 10.57 6.27
N ASP A 189 -20.00 9.93 7.31
CA ASP A 189 -20.41 10.58 8.55
C ASP A 189 -19.20 11.12 9.33
N VAL A 190 -18.11 10.34 9.39
CA VAL A 190 -16.85 10.80 10.00
C VAL A 190 -16.29 11.99 9.22
N ARG A 191 -16.25 11.92 7.89
CA ARG A 191 -15.81 13.03 7.04
C ARG A 191 -16.65 14.28 7.28
N ASP A 192 -17.96 14.16 7.30
CA ASP A 192 -18.85 15.31 7.48
C ASP A 192 -18.75 15.93 8.88
N SER A 193 -18.50 15.10 9.89
CA SER A 193 -18.29 15.58 11.27
C SER A 193 -16.96 16.30 11.45
N LEU A 194 -15.89 15.86 10.75
CA LEU A 194 -14.57 16.44 10.86
C LEU A 194 -14.35 17.64 9.93
N ASP A 195 -15.05 17.67 8.78
CA ASP A 195 -14.82 18.58 7.66
C ASP A 195 -13.32 18.75 7.33
N PRO A 196 -12.60 17.66 7.02
CA PRO A 196 -11.15 17.67 6.96
C PRO A 196 -10.62 18.44 5.75
N ASP A 197 -9.57 19.24 5.98
CA ASP A 197 -8.85 19.96 4.93
C ASP A 197 -8.10 19.00 4.00
N PHE A 198 -7.52 17.92 4.58
CA PHE A 198 -6.73 16.92 3.87
C PHE A 198 -7.24 15.52 4.13
N GLY A 199 -7.13 14.66 3.11
CA GLY A 199 -7.51 13.26 3.16
C GLY A 199 -6.45 12.35 2.57
N PHE A 200 -6.25 11.17 3.18
CA PHE A 200 -5.38 10.11 2.66
C PHE A 200 -6.22 8.87 2.42
N ASN A 201 -6.37 8.51 1.16
CA ASN A 201 -7.03 7.30 0.71
C ASN A 201 -5.98 6.23 0.50
N LEU A 202 -5.89 5.29 1.43
CA LEU A 202 -4.78 4.35 1.51
C LEU A 202 -5.21 2.99 1.00
N HIS A 203 -4.59 2.55 -0.09
CA HIS A 203 -4.90 1.35 -0.83
C HIS A 203 -3.67 0.49 -1.12
N ASP A 204 -3.93 -0.71 -1.59
CA ASP A 204 -2.94 -1.57 -2.23
C ASP A 204 -3.38 -1.88 -3.66
N GLN A 205 -2.42 -2.01 -4.55
CA GLN A 205 -2.62 -2.49 -5.91
C GLN A 205 -1.85 -3.79 -6.16
N GLY A 206 -2.11 -4.42 -7.32
CA GLY A 206 -1.34 -5.53 -7.83
C GLY A 206 0.03 -5.12 -8.37
N SER A 207 0.62 -6.01 -9.15
CA SER A 207 1.94 -5.82 -9.75
C SER A 207 1.85 -4.99 -11.02
N ASN A 208 1.88 -3.67 -10.88
CA ASN A 208 1.87 -2.72 -11.98
C ASN A 208 3.28 -2.24 -12.30
N THR A 209 3.49 -1.63 -13.47
CA THR A 209 4.78 -1.07 -13.89
C THR A 209 4.74 0.44 -14.07
N ALA A 210 5.87 1.09 -13.84
CA ALA A 210 6.08 2.51 -14.06
C ALA A 210 6.29 2.79 -15.56
N GLY A 211 5.20 3.07 -16.28
CA GLY A 211 5.19 3.09 -17.73
C GLY A 211 5.19 1.67 -18.33
N SER A 212 5.29 1.58 -19.67
CA SER A 212 5.18 0.32 -20.41
C SER A 212 6.37 -0.62 -20.18
N ASP A 213 7.55 -0.08 -19.97
CA ASP A 213 8.82 -0.83 -19.92
C ASP A 213 9.57 -0.56 -18.60
N GLY A 214 8.85 0.01 -17.60
CA GLY A 214 9.44 0.39 -16.32
C GLY A 214 9.51 -0.74 -15.32
N GLU A 215 10.08 -0.41 -14.18
CA GLU A 215 10.18 -1.28 -13.01
C GLU A 215 8.80 -1.52 -12.37
N LEU A 216 8.70 -2.55 -11.52
CA LEU A 216 7.55 -2.73 -10.66
C LEU A 216 7.30 -1.48 -9.82
N VAL A 217 6.04 -1.04 -9.77
CA VAL A 217 5.63 0.09 -8.96
C VAL A 217 5.54 -0.32 -7.49
N GLY A 218 6.39 0.27 -6.67
CA GLY A 218 6.27 0.18 -5.22
C GLY A 218 5.11 1.03 -4.70
N ILE A 219 5.02 2.28 -5.14
CA ILE A 219 3.92 3.18 -4.75
C ILE A 219 3.40 3.94 -5.96
N ALA A 220 2.07 3.93 -6.15
CA ALA A 220 1.42 4.82 -7.09
C ALA A 220 0.63 5.92 -6.36
N LEU A 221 0.64 7.12 -6.92
CA LEU A 221 0.02 8.31 -6.34
C LEU A 221 -1.07 8.87 -7.25
N LEU A 222 -2.11 9.43 -6.65
CA LEU A 222 -3.15 10.16 -7.37
C LEU A 222 -3.66 11.35 -6.56
N ALA A 223 -3.79 12.50 -7.21
CA ALA A 223 -4.67 13.59 -6.81
C ALA A 223 -6.00 13.43 -7.57
N PRO A 224 -7.03 12.77 -6.97
CA PRO A 224 -8.25 12.39 -7.68
C PRO A 224 -8.97 13.55 -8.33
N ALA A 225 -9.68 13.31 -9.43
CA ALA A 225 -10.54 14.30 -10.05
C ALA A 225 -11.81 14.53 -9.21
N ALA A 226 -12.35 15.76 -9.26
CA ALA A 226 -13.63 16.08 -8.64
C ALA A 226 -14.79 16.12 -9.64
N ASP A 227 -14.49 16.11 -10.94
CA ASP A 227 -15.41 16.26 -12.05
C ASP A 227 -14.91 15.54 -13.31
N GLU A 228 -15.79 15.39 -14.32
CA GLU A 228 -15.48 14.72 -15.60
C GLU A 228 -14.43 15.47 -16.42
N GLU A 229 -14.37 16.79 -16.29
CA GLU A 229 -13.39 17.67 -16.94
C GLU A 229 -12.00 17.55 -16.28
N ARG A 230 -11.89 16.84 -15.15
CA ARG A 230 -10.66 16.68 -14.35
C ARG A 230 -10.03 18.02 -13.98
N SER A 231 -10.87 18.96 -13.58
CA SER A 231 -10.48 20.33 -13.29
C SER A 231 -9.47 20.44 -12.14
N TRP A 232 -8.51 21.35 -12.30
CA TRP A 232 -7.51 21.66 -11.26
C TRP A 232 -7.98 22.83 -10.37
N GLY A 233 -9.05 22.63 -9.61
CA GLY A 233 -9.51 23.60 -8.60
C GLY A 233 -8.58 23.65 -7.37
N PRO A 234 -8.78 24.61 -6.44
CA PRO A 234 -7.91 24.81 -5.27
C PRO A 234 -7.74 23.55 -4.40
N VAL A 235 -8.80 22.78 -4.21
CA VAL A 235 -8.80 21.55 -3.42
C VAL A 235 -7.86 20.52 -4.06
N ARG A 236 -8.01 20.28 -5.36
CA ARG A 236 -7.18 19.32 -6.10
C ARG A 236 -5.75 19.81 -6.26
N GLN A 237 -5.51 21.11 -6.36
CA GLN A 237 -4.15 21.67 -6.41
C GLN A 237 -3.37 21.42 -5.11
N ARG A 238 -4.01 21.50 -3.94
CA ARG A 238 -3.36 21.12 -2.68
C ARG A 238 -3.01 19.63 -2.66
N ALA A 239 -3.92 18.75 -3.09
CA ALA A 239 -3.66 17.33 -3.22
C ALA A 239 -2.50 17.03 -4.17
N ARG A 240 -2.42 17.75 -5.31
CA ARG A 240 -1.32 17.62 -6.29
C ARG A 240 0.03 18.01 -5.68
N ARG A 241 0.11 19.11 -4.92
CA ARG A 241 1.33 19.49 -4.20
C ARG A 241 1.71 18.44 -3.16
N LEU A 242 0.73 17.93 -2.42
CA LEU A 242 0.95 16.89 -1.42
C LEU A 242 1.49 15.60 -2.07
N SER A 243 0.94 15.20 -3.22
CA SER A 243 1.48 14.08 -4.02
C SER A 243 2.90 14.36 -4.48
N GLY A 244 3.24 15.61 -4.84
CA GLY A 244 4.60 16.01 -5.21
C GLY A 244 5.60 15.90 -4.06
N VAL A 245 5.20 16.29 -2.86
CA VAL A 245 6.00 16.16 -1.64
C VAL A 245 6.27 14.67 -1.32
N ILE A 246 5.25 13.84 -1.41
CA ILE A 246 5.35 12.39 -1.19
C ILE A 246 6.25 11.75 -2.26
N ALA A 247 6.04 12.08 -3.54
CA ALA A 247 6.83 11.54 -4.65
C ALA A 247 8.32 11.86 -4.50
N ALA A 248 8.66 13.09 -4.14
CA ALA A 248 10.05 13.50 -3.94
C ALA A 248 10.73 12.70 -2.83
N ALA A 249 10.04 12.47 -1.71
CA ALA A 249 10.59 11.69 -0.60
C ALA A 249 10.78 10.20 -0.94
N LEU A 250 9.84 9.62 -1.67
CA LEU A 250 9.90 8.21 -2.04
C LEU A 250 10.92 7.93 -3.14
N GLU A 251 11.17 8.89 -4.05
CA GLU A 251 12.14 8.71 -5.15
C GLU A 251 13.56 8.49 -4.65
N GLU A 252 13.91 8.98 -3.45
CA GLU A 252 15.21 8.74 -2.82
C GLU A 252 15.35 7.28 -2.36
N GLU A 253 14.26 6.62 -1.96
CA GLU A 253 14.24 5.25 -1.43
C GLU A 253 14.02 4.18 -2.51
N ILE A 254 13.09 4.43 -3.44
CA ILE A 254 12.69 3.49 -4.49
C ILE A 254 12.72 4.14 -5.88
N PRO A 255 13.89 4.61 -6.35
CA PRO A 255 14.02 5.35 -7.60
C PRO A 255 13.44 4.57 -8.79
N GLY A 256 12.62 5.28 -9.60
CA GLY A 256 11.97 4.70 -10.78
C GLY A 256 10.84 3.70 -10.48
N ARG A 257 10.44 3.52 -9.21
CA ARG A 257 9.37 2.62 -8.78
C ARG A 257 8.14 3.36 -8.26
N ILE A 258 8.03 4.64 -8.58
CA ILE A 258 6.87 5.45 -8.27
C ILE A 258 6.14 5.77 -9.57
N ALA A 259 4.81 5.73 -9.54
CA ALA A 259 4.00 6.01 -10.71
C ALA A 259 2.82 6.93 -10.37
N ARG A 260 2.24 7.54 -11.42
CA ARG A 260 1.01 8.28 -11.32
C ARG A 260 -0.16 7.40 -11.75
N TYR A 261 -1.15 7.27 -10.87
CA TYR A 261 -2.38 6.55 -11.17
C TYR A 261 -3.26 7.32 -12.16
N ASP A 262 -4.13 6.62 -12.90
CA ASP A 262 -5.07 7.24 -13.82
C ASP A 262 -6.06 8.16 -13.07
N ASP A 263 -6.21 9.40 -13.54
CA ASP A 263 -7.06 10.42 -12.94
C ASP A 263 -8.46 10.52 -13.57
N SER A 264 -8.89 9.50 -14.28
CA SER A 264 -10.25 9.40 -14.82
C SER A 264 -11.27 9.47 -13.70
N PHE A 265 -12.20 10.44 -13.82
CA PHE A 265 -13.21 10.68 -12.80
C PHE A 265 -14.11 9.46 -12.57
N THR A 266 -14.16 8.99 -11.35
CA THR A 266 -14.99 7.87 -10.93
C THR A 266 -16.03 8.31 -9.91
N PRO A 267 -17.25 8.69 -10.31
CA PRO A 267 -18.25 9.33 -9.44
C PRO A 267 -18.75 8.43 -8.30
N ARG A 268 -18.42 7.15 -8.28
CA ARG A 268 -18.74 6.21 -7.22
C ARG A 268 -17.61 6.00 -6.22
N ALA A 269 -16.37 6.44 -6.54
CA ALA A 269 -15.21 6.27 -5.68
C ALA A 269 -15.16 7.34 -4.59
N PHE A 270 -14.65 6.97 -3.42
CA PHE A 270 -14.52 7.89 -2.30
C PHE A 270 -13.46 8.96 -2.54
N GLY A 271 -12.31 8.63 -3.13
CA GLY A 271 -11.26 9.61 -3.43
C GLY A 271 -11.78 10.82 -4.21
N ASP A 272 -12.50 10.55 -5.31
CA ASP A 272 -13.12 11.57 -6.16
C ASP A 272 -14.19 12.38 -5.41
N ASN A 273 -15.02 11.71 -4.62
CA ASN A 273 -16.07 12.40 -3.87
C ASN A 273 -15.50 13.21 -2.69
N MET A 274 -14.43 12.77 -2.04
CA MET A 274 -13.74 13.57 -1.02
C MET A 274 -13.23 14.89 -1.60
N GLN A 275 -12.63 14.86 -2.81
CA GLN A 275 -12.27 16.08 -3.54
C GLN A 275 -13.47 16.99 -3.79
N ARG A 276 -14.59 16.42 -4.26
CA ARG A 276 -15.84 17.18 -4.51
C ARG A 276 -16.43 17.78 -3.24
N TRP A 277 -16.28 17.10 -2.10
CA TRP A 277 -16.74 17.55 -0.79
C TRP A 277 -15.79 18.56 -0.12
N GLY A 278 -14.69 18.93 -0.76
CA GLY A 278 -13.75 19.94 -0.31
C GLY A 278 -12.52 19.45 0.42
N THR A 279 -12.36 18.15 0.59
CA THR A 279 -11.18 17.52 1.22
C THR A 279 -10.09 17.27 0.20
N SER A 280 -8.93 17.91 0.34
CA SER A 280 -7.76 17.72 -0.54
C SER A 280 -7.20 16.33 -0.34
N THR A 281 -7.62 15.39 -1.17
CA THR A 281 -7.35 13.95 -0.99
C THR A 281 -6.20 13.48 -1.87
N VAL A 282 -5.23 12.77 -1.28
CA VAL A 282 -4.23 11.99 -2.01
C VAL A 282 -4.56 10.51 -1.89
N LEU A 283 -4.49 9.78 -3.01
CA LEU A 283 -4.50 8.33 -3.04
C LEU A 283 -3.05 7.83 -2.99
N ILE A 284 -2.80 6.85 -2.13
CA ILE A 284 -1.55 6.08 -2.08
C ILE A 284 -1.91 4.63 -2.30
N GLU A 285 -1.39 4.06 -3.39
CA GLU A 285 -1.54 2.65 -3.76
C GLU A 285 -0.21 1.94 -3.53
N SER A 286 -0.17 1.04 -2.56
CA SER A 286 1.00 0.19 -2.30
C SER A 286 1.00 -0.99 -3.28
N GLY A 287 1.99 -1.02 -4.16
CA GLY A 287 2.13 -2.02 -5.22
C GLY A 287 2.93 -3.24 -4.79
N ALA A 288 4.02 -3.51 -5.50
CA ALA A 288 4.90 -4.64 -5.25
C ALA A 288 6.39 -4.23 -5.35
N LEU A 289 7.20 -4.76 -4.47
CA LEU A 289 8.67 -4.66 -4.54
C LEU A 289 9.26 -6.08 -4.63
N PRO A 290 10.39 -6.26 -5.35
CA PRO A 290 11.12 -7.51 -5.32
C PRO A 290 11.46 -7.92 -3.88
N GLU A 291 11.32 -9.20 -3.57
CA GLU A 291 11.65 -9.77 -2.26
C GLU A 291 10.83 -9.25 -1.07
N ASP A 292 9.71 -8.54 -1.32
CA ASP A 292 8.80 -8.03 -0.28
C ASP A 292 7.36 -8.58 -0.41
N PRO A 293 7.16 -9.92 -0.35
CA PRO A 293 5.83 -10.53 -0.54
C PRO A 293 4.83 -10.17 0.56
N GLU A 294 5.31 -9.86 1.76
CA GLU A 294 4.49 -9.45 2.90
C GLU A 294 4.38 -7.92 3.02
N LYS A 295 4.87 -7.18 1.99
CA LYS A 295 4.80 -5.73 1.89
C LYS A 295 5.37 -4.99 3.12
N GLN A 296 6.41 -5.54 3.74
CA GLN A 296 7.00 -4.97 4.95
C GLN A 296 7.90 -3.77 4.65
N GLU A 297 8.56 -3.73 3.50
CA GLU A 297 9.26 -2.53 3.03
C GLU A 297 8.25 -1.48 2.56
N LEU A 298 7.20 -1.87 1.86
CA LEU A 298 6.10 -0.95 1.50
C LEU A 298 5.41 -0.37 2.75
N ARG A 299 5.26 -1.15 3.83
CA ARG A 299 4.81 -0.66 5.14
C ARG A 299 5.71 0.46 5.66
N ARG A 300 7.03 0.27 5.61
CA ARG A 300 8.03 1.26 6.01
C ARG A 300 7.94 2.53 5.17
N LEU A 301 7.82 2.39 3.86
CA LEU A 301 7.68 3.50 2.91
C LEU A 301 6.36 4.26 3.07
N ASN A 302 5.27 3.61 3.46
CA ASN A 302 4.02 4.30 3.80
C ASN A 302 4.17 5.18 5.05
N VAL A 303 4.93 4.74 6.07
CA VAL A 303 5.25 5.60 7.22
C VAL A 303 6.01 6.85 6.77
N LEU A 304 7.04 6.68 5.95
CA LEU A 304 7.78 7.80 5.34
C LEU A 304 6.84 8.76 4.61
N ALA A 305 6.03 8.24 3.68
CA ALA A 305 5.11 9.03 2.86
C ALA A 305 4.11 9.84 3.72
N ILE A 306 3.49 9.17 4.70
CA ILE A 306 2.48 9.78 5.57
C ILE A 306 3.13 10.84 6.48
N LEU A 307 4.25 10.55 7.13
CA LEU A 307 4.93 11.51 8.02
C LEU A 307 5.49 12.71 7.25
N THR A 308 6.04 12.50 6.05
CA THR A 308 6.48 13.59 5.16
C THR A 308 5.32 14.51 4.81
N ALA A 309 4.21 13.94 4.39
CA ALA A 309 3.00 14.69 4.03
C ALA A 309 2.44 15.47 5.24
N LEU A 310 2.24 14.81 6.38
CA LEU A 310 1.73 15.45 7.60
C LEU A 310 2.64 16.59 8.09
N THR A 311 3.95 16.40 7.98
CA THR A 311 4.92 17.43 8.36
C THR A 311 4.86 18.64 7.45
N SER A 312 4.73 18.43 6.12
CA SER A 312 4.61 19.53 5.16
C SER A 312 3.31 20.35 5.34
N ILE A 313 2.24 19.70 5.78
CA ILE A 313 0.99 20.38 6.15
C ILE A 313 1.20 21.17 7.45
N ALA A 314 1.84 20.57 8.46
CA ALA A 314 2.00 21.17 9.78
C ALA A 314 2.93 22.40 9.78
N ASP A 315 4.04 22.34 9.06
CA ASP A 315 5.03 23.43 8.97
C ASP A 315 4.69 24.47 7.87
N GLY A 316 3.65 24.21 7.05
CA GLY A 316 3.17 25.08 5.98
C GLY A 316 4.02 25.06 4.71
N SER A 317 5.06 24.21 4.62
CA SER A 317 5.92 24.10 3.43
C SER A 317 5.16 23.63 2.20
N LEU A 318 4.03 22.90 2.40
CA LEU A 318 3.14 22.47 1.33
C LEU A 318 2.66 23.60 0.42
N GLU A 319 2.46 24.82 0.96
CA GLU A 319 1.92 25.96 0.19
C GLU A 319 2.84 26.38 -0.96
N SER A 320 4.15 26.21 -0.79
CA SER A 320 5.17 26.53 -1.80
C SER A 320 5.77 25.30 -2.48
N ALA A 321 5.29 24.09 -2.15
CA ALA A 321 5.82 22.86 -2.70
C ALA A 321 5.60 22.75 -4.22
N SER A 322 6.60 22.21 -4.92
CA SER A 322 6.54 21.92 -6.35
C SER A 322 5.58 20.76 -6.63
N THR A 323 4.85 20.84 -7.73
CA THR A 323 4.07 19.71 -8.25
C THR A 323 4.84 18.85 -9.22
N ALA A 324 6.02 19.31 -9.69
CA ALA A 324 6.81 18.62 -10.72
C ALA A 324 7.14 17.16 -10.34
N PRO A 325 7.54 16.83 -9.09
CA PRO A 325 7.83 15.42 -8.76
C PRO A 325 6.64 14.47 -8.99
N TYR A 326 5.39 14.96 -8.85
CA TYR A 326 4.19 14.18 -9.17
C TYR A 326 3.84 14.23 -10.66
N ASP A 327 3.97 15.41 -11.29
CA ASP A 327 3.56 15.61 -12.67
C ASP A 327 4.42 14.83 -13.67
N ASP A 328 5.71 14.69 -13.34
CA ASP A 328 6.71 14.03 -14.17
C ASP A 328 6.73 12.49 -13.96
N LEU A 329 5.96 11.96 -12.99
CA LEU A 329 5.88 10.52 -12.77
C LEU A 329 5.36 9.79 -14.02
N PRO A 330 5.93 8.62 -14.35
CA PRO A 330 5.38 7.74 -15.36
C PRO A 330 3.99 7.27 -14.96
N MET A 331 3.16 6.91 -15.95
CA MET A 331 1.84 6.35 -15.66
C MET A 331 1.97 4.97 -15.03
N ASN A 332 1.11 4.71 -14.06
CA ASN A 332 0.91 3.38 -13.49
C ASN A 332 0.21 2.50 -14.52
N VAL A 333 0.87 1.45 -14.96
CA VAL A 333 0.38 0.58 -16.02
C VAL A 333 0.03 -0.78 -15.46
N ASP A 334 -1.23 -1.17 -15.61
CA ASP A 334 -1.71 -2.49 -15.22
C ASP A 334 -1.04 -3.56 -16.09
N VAL A 335 -0.41 -4.54 -15.44
CA VAL A 335 0.17 -5.72 -16.07
C VAL A 335 -0.82 -6.86 -15.90
N THR A 336 -1.48 -7.21 -16.98
CA THR A 336 -2.57 -8.20 -16.95
C THR A 336 -2.09 -9.63 -16.71
N ASN A 337 -0.81 -9.92 -16.96
CA ASN A 337 -0.22 -11.25 -16.78
C ASN A 337 1.10 -11.13 -15.99
N ASP A 338 1.34 -12.05 -15.07
CA ASP A 338 2.60 -12.07 -14.32
C ASP A 338 3.69 -12.84 -15.05
N LEU A 339 3.32 -13.91 -15.77
CA LEU A 339 4.23 -14.73 -16.55
C LEU A 339 3.58 -15.14 -17.87
N VAL A 340 4.30 -15.00 -18.96
CA VAL A 340 3.94 -15.58 -20.28
C VAL A 340 5.00 -16.60 -20.69
N LEU A 341 4.53 -17.82 -21.00
CA LEU A 341 5.34 -18.86 -21.64
C LEU A 341 5.05 -18.82 -23.15
N SER A 342 6.01 -18.35 -23.95
CA SER A 342 5.84 -18.06 -25.36
C SER A 342 6.56 -19.07 -26.25
N GLY A 343 5.94 -19.42 -27.38
CA GLY A 343 6.55 -20.24 -28.44
C GLY A 343 6.56 -21.75 -28.18
N GLY A 344 5.92 -22.21 -27.09
CA GLY A 344 5.89 -23.61 -26.72
C GLY A 344 4.80 -24.44 -27.41
N ARG A 345 4.72 -25.71 -27.06
CA ARG A 345 3.64 -26.62 -27.48
C ARG A 345 2.96 -27.24 -26.28
N VAL A 346 1.68 -26.99 -26.13
CA VAL A 346 0.88 -27.61 -25.07
C VAL A 346 0.50 -29.03 -25.45
N VAL A 347 0.78 -30.00 -24.60
CA VAL A 347 0.43 -31.40 -24.76
C VAL A 347 -0.91 -31.65 -24.06
N MET A 348 -1.88 -32.14 -24.81
CA MET A 348 -3.21 -32.46 -24.30
C MET A 348 -3.27 -33.89 -23.75
N GLY A 349 -4.28 -34.21 -22.97
CA GLY A 349 -4.43 -35.51 -22.33
C GLY A 349 -4.56 -36.71 -23.31
N ASP A 350 -4.88 -36.46 -24.57
CA ASP A 350 -4.90 -37.46 -25.65
C ASP A 350 -3.53 -37.62 -26.37
N GLY A 351 -2.51 -36.88 -25.93
CA GLY A 351 -1.20 -36.86 -26.53
C GLY A 351 -1.04 -35.92 -27.74
N ALA A 352 -2.09 -35.27 -28.22
CA ALA A 352 -2.00 -34.24 -29.24
C ALA A 352 -1.27 -33.01 -28.68
N SER A 353 -0.52 -32.29 -29.52
CA SER A 353 0.16 -31.05 -29.08
C SER A 353 -0.11 -29.90 -30.03
N TYR A 354 -0.33 -28.72 -29.46
CA TYR A 354 -0.67 -27.50 -30.19
C TYR A 354 0.32 -26.38 -29.85
N PRO A 355 0.73 -25.57 -30.83
CA PRO A 355 1.51 -24.38 -30.57
C PRO A 355 0.59 -23.35 -29.89
N LEU A 356 0.82 -23.09 -28.62
CA LEU A 356 0.03 -22.17 -27.80
C LEU A 356 0.96 -21.48 -26.79
N ASP A 357 0.79 -20.19 -26.65
CA ASP A 357 1.36 -19.43 -25.54
C ASP A 357 0.42 -19.54 -24.33
N VAL A 358 0.99 -19.48 -23.15
CA VAL A 358 0.25 -19.61 -21.89
C VAL A 358 0.63 -18.47 -20.95
N ALA A 359 -0.36 -17.65 -20.60
CA ALA A 359 -0.22 -16.64 -19.57
C ALA A 359 -0.66 -17.18 -18.21
N ILE A 360 0.05 -16.74 -17.18
CA ILE A 360 -0.19 -17.10 -15.79
C ILE A 360 -0.28 -15.83 -14.97
N VAL A 361 -1.27 -15.79 -14.08
CA VAL A 361 -1.48 -14.74 -13.08
C VAL A 361 -1.35 -15.38 -11.71
N TYR A 362 -0.68 -14.74 -10.78
CA TYR A 362 -0.54 -15.20 -9.40
C TYR A 362 -1.47 -14.41 -8.48
N ASP A 363 -1.95 -15.02 -7.41
CA ASP A 363 -2.65 -14.30 -6.33
C ASP A 363 -1.66 -13.30 -5.67
N ASP A 364 -0.37 -13.66 -5.65
CA ASP A 364 0.74 -12.80 -5.29
C ASP A 364 1.88 -13.00 -6.29
N ALA A 365 2.14 -11.99 -7.12
CA ALA A 365 3.12 -12.07 -8.20
C ALA A 365 4.56 -12.14 -7.68
N VAL A 366 4.86 -11.52 -6.55
CA VAL A 366 6.21 -11.52 -5.96
C VAL A 366 6.50 -12.84 -5.28
N ALA A 367 5.58 -13.33 -4.45
CA ALA A 367 5.68 -14.63 -3.79
C ALA A 367 5.39 -15.81 -4.73
N ARG A 368 4.84 -15.52 -5.94
CA ARG A 368 4.42 -16.53 -6.94
C ARG A 368 3.48 -17.59 -6.37
N THR A 369 2.53 -17.17 -5.54
CA THR A 369 1.52 -18.03 -4.92
C THR A 369 0.20 -17.98 -5.67
N GLY A 370 -0.59 -19.05 -5.59
CA GLY A 370 -1.93 -19.15 -6.19
C GLY A 370 -1.94 -18.99 -7.71
N PRO A 371 -1.08 -19.69 -8.49
CA PRO A 371 -1.02 -19.51 -9.94
C PRO A 371 -2.31 -19.95 -10.62
N ARG A 372 -2.82 -19.10 -11.52
CA ARG A 372 -3.99 -19.34 -12.35
C ARG A 372 -3.68 -19.10 -13.81
N TYR A 373 -4.31 -19.87 -14.71
CA TYR A 373 -4.25 -19.58 -16.15
C TYR A 373 -4.97 -18.25 -16.44
N GLY A 374 -4.22 -17.25 -16.89
CA GLY A 374 -4.73 -15.95 -17.32
C GLY A 374 -5.36 -16.05 -18.71
N GLU A 375 -4.53 -16.10 -19.73
CA GLU A 375 -4.90 -16.18 -21.14
C GLU A 375 -4.15 -17.32 -21.82
N ILE A 376 -4.73 -17.87 -22.91
CA ILE A 376 -4.17 -19.03 -23.61
C ILE A 376 -4.42 -18.79 -25.11
N GLY A 377 -3.39 -18.88 -25.93
CA GLY A 377 -3.55 -18.72 -27.38
C GLY A 377 -2.34 -18.11 -28.07
N ASP A 378 -2.56 -17.14 -28.94
CA ASP A 378 -1.53 -16.26 -29.51
C ASP A 378 -1.37 -15.05 -28.58
N LEU A 379 -0.26 -15.02 -27.87
CA LEU A 379 0.05 -13.99 -26.89
C LEU A 379 1.28 -13.15 -27.28
N ALA A 380 1.57 -13.05 -28.58
CA ALA A 380 2.75 -12.33 -29.07
C ALA A 380 2.79 -10.85 -28.60
N ASP A 381 1.61 -10.22 -28.45
CA ASP A 381 1.46 -8.83 -28.00
C ASP A 381 1.01 -8.73 -26.52
N ALA A 382 0.93 -9.86 -25.79
CA ALA A 382 0.48 -9.86 -24.41
C ALA A 382 1.54 -9.24 -23.50
N ARG A 383 1.08 -8.40 -22.58
CA ARG A 383 1.95 -7.80 -21.56
C ARG A 383 2.10 -8.73 -20.38
N ALA A 384 3.31 -8.85 -19.84
CA ALA A 384 3.62 -9.63 -18.66
C ALA A 384 4.82 -9.02 -17.92
N LEU A 385 4.91 -9.30 -16.61
CA LEU A 385 6.10 -8.99 -15.81
C LEU A 385 7.32 -9.82 -16.27
N GLU A 386 7.07 -11.08 -16.63
CA GLU A 386 8.10 -12.00 -17.13
C GLU A 386 7.58 -12.70 -18.39
N THR A 387 8.35 -12.68 -19.46
CA THR A 387 8.11 -13.52 -20.64
C THR A 387 9.25 -14.50 -20.78
N VAL A 388 8.93 -15.79 -20.82
CA VAL A 388 9.88 -16.89 -20.98
C VAL A 388 9.69 -17.52 -22.33
N ASP A 389 10.72 -17.47 -23.17
CA ASP A 389 10.76 -18.23 -24.42
C ASP A 389 10.90 -19.72 -24.12
N VAL A 390 9.89 -20.48 -24.48
CA VAL A 390 9.82 -21.94 -24.36
C VAL A 390 9.74 -22.60 -25.74
N SER A 391 10.25 -21.93 -26.78
CA SER A 391 10.33 -22.45 -28.14
C SER A 391 11.06 -23.79 -28.20
N GLY A 392 10.47 -24.76 -28.86
CA GLY A 392 11.00 -26.11 -28.91
C GLY A 392 10.77 -26.98 -27.67
N LEU A 393 10.09 -26.43 -26.65
CA LEU A 393 9.70 -27.15 -25.44
C LEU A 393 8.21 -27.51 -25.46
N TYR A 394 7.86 -28.42 -24.55
CA TYR A 394 6.51 -28.95 -24.42
C TYR A 394 5.97 -28.65 -23.02
N LEU A 395 4.75 -28.12 -22.98
CA LEU A 395 4.04 -27.74 -21.76
C LEU A 395 3.05 -28.85 -21.44
N HIS A 396 3.21 -29.50 -20.29
CA HIS A 396 2.36 -30.61 -19.84
C HIS A 396 1.51 -30.14 -18.66
N PRO A 397 0.20 -29.83 -18.88
CA PRO A 397 -0.73 -29.56 -17.79
C PRO A 397 -0.98 -30.84 -16.98
N GLU A 398 -0.91 -30.73 -15.64
CA GLU A 398 -1.02 -31.90 -14.74
C GLU A 398 -2.46 -32.04 -14.16
N LEU A 399 -3.29 -31.02 -14.31
CA LEU A 399 -4.68 -31.00 -13.83
C LEU A 399 -5.68 -31.12 -14.97
N ASP A 400 -6.93 -31.38 -14.64
CA ASP A 400 -8.10 -31.39 -15.55
C ASP A 400 -7.94 -32.31 -16.78
N GLY A 401 -7.18 -33.39 -16.66
CA GLY A 401 -6.92 -34.30 -17.77
C GLY A 401 -6.10 -33.69 -18.90
N GLY A 402 -5.23 -32.71 -18.58
CA GLY A 402 -4.38 -32.02 -19.54
C GLY A 402 -5.06 -30.84 -20.24
N LEU A 403 -6.24 -30.40 -19.77
CA LEU A 403 -6.93 -29.24 -20.31
C LEU A 403 -6.52 -27.95 -19.59
N LEU A 404 -6.25 -26.91 -20.36
CA LEU A 404 -6.05 -25.56 -19.85
C LEU A 404 -7.41 -24.87 -19.71
N ARG A 405 -7.67 -24.25 -18.56
CA ARG A 405 -8.89 -23.47 -18.32
C ARG A 405 -8.54 -22.10 -17.77
N ARG A 406 -8.94 -21.05 -18.45
CA ARG A 406 -8.80 -19.67 -17.94
C ARG A 406 -9.39 -19.55 -16.53
N GLY A 407 -8.62 -18.98 -15.59
CA GLY A 407 -8.97 -18.89 -14.17
C GLY A 407 -8.78 -20.17 -13.37
N GLY A 408 -8.44 -21.30 -14.01
CA GLY A 408 -8.14 -22.56 -13.34
C GLY A 408 -6.77 -22.56 -12.70
N GLU A 409 -6.58 -23.41 -11.68
CA GLU A 409 -5.28 -23.61 -11.01
C GLU A 409 -4.22 -24.10 -12.01
N VAL A 410 -3.02 -23.55 -11.92
CA VAL A 410 -1.89 -23.99 -12.75
C VAL A 410 -1.09 -25.04 -12.00
N ARG A 411 -0.97 -26.22 -12.63
CA ARG A 411 0.09 -27.20 -12.42
C ARG A 411 0.63 -27.58 -13.77
N LEU A 412 1.80 -27.09 -14.08
CA LEU A 412 2.37 -27.18 -15.42
C LEU A 412 3.84 -27.59 -15.35
N THR A 413 4.21 -28.62 -16.12
CA THR A 413 5.59 -29.01 -16.28
C THR A 413 6.06 -28.71 -17.70
N VAL A 414 7.14 -27.95 -17.84
CA VAL A 414 7.81 -27.68 -19.11
C VAL A 414 8.88 -28.74 -19.33
N ARG A 415 8.86 -29.40 -20.47
CA ARG A 415 9.72 -30.54 -20.82
C ARG A 415 10.37 -30.39 -22.19
N ARG A 416 11.44 -31.17 -22.42
CA ARG A 416 12.14 -31.19 -23.73
C ARG A 416 11.39 -31.99 -24.82
N GLY A 417 10.40 -32.77 -24.50
CA GLY A 417 9.67 -33.60 -25.44
C GLY A 417 8.21 -33.73 -25.11
N ALA A 418 7.42 -34.23 -26.06
CA ALA A 418 5.99 -34.50 -25.89
C ALA A 418 5.72 -35.71 -24.99
N ASP A 419 6.72 -36.57 -24.79
CA ASP A 419 6.62 -37.72 -23.90
C ASP A 419 6.60 -37.24 -22.43
N PRO A 420 5.63 -37.69 -21.59
CA PRO A 420 5.58 -37.34 -20.17
C PRO A 420 6.82 -37.73 -19.36
N GLU A 421 7.63 -38.68 -19.86
CA GLU A 421 8.89 -39.10 -19.20
C GLU A 421 10.11 -38.31 -19.68
N SER A 422 9.94 -37.36 -20.63
CA SER A 422 11.05 -36.55 -21.11
C SER A 422 11.57 -35.60 -19.99
N GLU A 423 12.80 -35.14 -20.16
CA GLU A 423 13.51 -34.28 -19.21
C GLU A 423 12.69 -33.04 -18.85
N VAL A 424 12.53 -32.81 -17.55
CA VAL A 424 11.87 -31.61 -16.99
C VAL A 424 12.82 -30.43 -17.03
N VAL A 425 12.37 -29.34 -17.61
CA VAL A 425 13.10 -28.06 -17.67
C VAL A 425 12.63 -27.11 -16.57
N ARG A 426 11.29 -27.04 -16.33
CA ARG A 426 10.70 -26.14 -15.33
C ARG A 426 9.38 -26.72 -14.82
N ARG A 427 9.03 -26.42 -13.56
CA ARG A 427 7.70 -26.68 -12.98
C ARG A 427 7.06 -25.39 -12.52
N ILE A 428 5.74 -25.29 -12.64
CA ILE A 428 4.94 -24.15 -12.20
C ILE A 428 3.70 -24.69 -11.46
N PRO A 429 3.52 -24.36 -10.16
CA PRO A 429 4.48 -23.64 -9.32
C PRO A 429 5.82 -24.41 -9.17
N ALA A 430 6.86 -23.67 -8.83
CA ALA A 430 8.12 -24.32 -8.47
C ALA A 430 7.88 -25.25 -7.27
N VAL A 431 8.38 -26.46 -7.33
CA VAL A 431 8.34 -27.37 -6.17
C VAL A 431 9.31 -26.79 -5.15
N VAL A 432 8.81 -26.34 -4.02
CA VAL A 432 9.65 -26.05 -2.86
C VAL A 432 10.05 -27.42 -2.33
N GLU A 433 11.31 -27.81 -2.49
CA GLU A 433 11.86 -28.97 -1.78
C GLU A 433 11.92 -28.58 -0.29
N ASP A 434 11.17 -29.33 0.54
CA ASP A 434 11.14 -29.21 2.01
C ASP A 434 12.52 -29.53 2.63
#